data_4944c6a1ece02ccea57bb512b3b985d8
#
_entry.id   4944c6a1ece02ccea57bb512b3b985d8
#
_cell.length_a   1.000
_cell.length_b   1.000
_cell.length_c   1.000
_cell.angle_alpha   90.00
_cell.angle_beta   90.00
_cell.angle_gamma   90.00
#
_symmetry.space_group_name_H-M   'P 1'
#
loop_
_entity.id
_entity.type
_entity.pdbx_description
1 polymer ?
#
loop_
_entity_poly.entity_id
_entity_poly.type
_entity_poly.pdbx_seq_one_letter_code
_entity_poly.pdbx_strand_id
1 'polypeptide(L)'
;MITAGDFRNGVTFEMDGQVMQVVEFQHVKPGKGAAFVRTKMKNVITGAVTETSFNPTAKFESATIDRKTMEYSYNDGNLYYFMDPETYELIPIDESALGSNFRFVKENMECVISSYKGKVFLVEPPTFVELEVTDTDPGFAGNTATNATKPATLETGAEIKVPLFITPGDRIRVDTRVGEYLERAKG
;
A
#
# COMPACT_ATOMS: atom_id res chain seq x y z
N MET A 1 7.50 -10.24 -24.12
CA MET A 1 7.42 -8.95 -24.81
C MET A 1 5.99 -8.61 -25.15
N ILE A 2 5.56 -7.38 -24.90
CA ILE A 2 4.20 -6.90 -25.19
C ILE A 2 4.26 -5.65 -26.07
N THR A 3 3.17 -5.34 -26.75
CA THR A 3 3.03 -4.09 -27.51
C THR A 3 2.10 -3.13 -26.77
N ALA A 4 2.20 -1.83 -27.08
CA ALA A 4 1.27 -0.85 -26.51
C ALA A 4 -0.19 -1.16 -26.88
N GLY A 5 -0.42 -1.81 -28.01
CA GLY A 5 -1.75 -2.27 -28.41
C GLY A 5 -2.33 -3.34 -27.48
N ASP A 6 -1.47 -4.02 -26.71
CA ASP A 6 -1.87 -5.05 -25.75
C ASP A 6 -2.13 -4.51 -24.36
N PHE A 7 -1.97 -3.22 -24.13
CA PHE A 7 -2.12 -2.62 -22.80
C PHE A 7 -3.54 -2.83 -22.25
N ARG A 8 -3.57 -3.21 -20.96
CA ARG A 8 -4.78 -3.28 -20.15
C ARG A 8 -4.42 -2.74 -18.77
N ASN A 9 -5.39 -2.28 -18.03
CA ASN A 9 -5.18 -1.78 -16.66
C ASN A 9 -4.52 -2.87 -15.82
N GLY A 10 -3.47 -2.50 -15.11
CA GLY A 10 -2.71 -3.41 -14.27
C GLY A 10 -1.52 -4.10 -14.94
N VAL A 11 -1.40 -4.02 -16.27
CA VAL A 11 -0.25 -4.60 -16.98
C VAL A 11 1.04 -3.88 -16.57
N THR A 12 2.09 -4.66 -16.31
CA THR A 12 3.41 -4.12 -15.94
C THR A 12 4.42 -4.38 -17.04
N PHE A 13 5.25 -3.39 -17.31
CA PHE A 13 6.28 -3.44 -18.37
C PHE A 13 7.49 -2.60 -18.00
N GLU A 14 8.61 -2.88 -18.65
CA GLU A 14 9.84 -2.08 -18.49
C GLU A 14 9.90 -0.96 -19.54
N MET A 15 10.26 0.23 -19.09
CA MET A 15 10.53 1.38 -19.94
C MET A 15 11.68 2.18 -19.33
N ASP A 16 12.73 2.39 -20.11
CA ASP A 16 13.94 3.14 -19.69
C ASP A 16 14.53 2.63 -18.36
N GLY A 17 14.55 1.32 -18.19
CA GLY A 17 15.08 0.69 -16.97
C GLY A 17 14.15 0.77 -15.77
N GLN A 18 12.94 1.26 -15.93
CA GLN A 18 11.94 1.41 -14.86
C GLN A 18 10.76 0.48 -15.08
N VAL A 19 10.14 0.05 -13.99
CA VAL A 19 8.94 -0.77 -14.04
C VAL A 19 7.72 0.13 -13.98
N MET A 20 6.91 0.07 -15.02
CA MET A 20 5.69 0.87 -15.14
C MET A 20 4.46 -0.03 -15.11
N GLN A 21 3.40 0.47 -14.52
CA GLN A 21 2.11 -0.19 -14.51
C GLN A 21 1.06 0.67 -15.21
N VAL A 22 0.30 0.07 -16.13
CA VAL A 22 -0.80 0.77 -16.80
C VAL A 22 -1.92 1.03 -15.80
N VAL A 23 -2.25 2.30 -15.61
CA VAL A 23 -3.35 2.74 -14.74
C VAL A 23 -4.60 2.96 -15.58
N GLU A 24 -4.43 3.56 -16.75
CA GLU A 24 -5.52 3.88 -17.67
C GLU A 24 -4.96 3.92 -19.08
N PHE A 25 -5.74 3.45 -20.05
CA PHE A 25 -5.33 3.48 -21.46
C PHE A 25 -6.51 3.81 -22.34
N GLN A 26 -6.22 4.40 -23.52
CA GLN A 26 -7.21 4.69 -24.52
C GLN A 26 -6.61 4.49 -25.91
N HIS A 27 -7.26 3.66 -26.72
CA HIS A 27 -6.91 3.52 -28.13
C HIS A 27 -7.59 4.64 -28.92
N VAL A 28 -6.78 5.45 -29.60
CA VAL A 28 -7.27 6.60 -30.35
C VAL A 28 -6.99 6.38 -31.84
N LYS A 29 -8.02 6.45 -32.66
CA LYS A 29 -7.90 6.40 -34.12
C LYS A 29 -8.39 7.74 -34.66
N PRO A 30 -7.48 8.72 -34.88
CA PRO A 30 -7.88 10.02 -35.40
C PRO A 30 -8.36 9.90 -36.84
N GLY A 31 -9.22 10.80 -37.27
CA GLY A 31 -9.70 10.83 -38.67
C GLY A 31 -8.59 11.16 -39.67
N LYS A 32 -7.56 11.88 -39.22
CA LYS A 32 -6.32 12.14 -39.97
C LYS A 32 -5.14 11.86 -39.00
N GLY A 33 -4.18 11.08 -39.51
CA GLY A 33 -2.98 10.73 -38.74
C GLY A 33 -3.01 9.27 -38.30
N ALA A 34 -1.91 8.85 -37.68
CA ALA A 34 -1.70 7.48 -37.21
C ALA A 34 -2.44 7.21 -35.90
N ALA A 35 -2.93 5.98 -35.73
CA ALA A 35 -3.50 5.53 -34.45
C ALA A 35 -2.44 5.56 -33.36
N PHE A 36 -2.85 5.82 -32.12
CA PHE A 36 -1.96 5.80 -30.96
C PHE A 36 -2.70 5.30 -29.72
N VAL A 37 -1.93 4.89 -28.71
CA VAL A 37 -2.45 4.46 -27.42
C VAL A 37 -2.04 5.50 -26.39
N ARG A 38 -3.00 6.27 -25.89
CA ARG A 38 -2.78 7.19 -24.79
C ARG A 38 -2.75 6.40 -23.50
N THR A 39 -1.61 6.42 -22.82
CA THR A 39 -1.36 5.58 -21.66
C THR A 39 -1.04 6.41 -20.44
N LYS A 40 -1.82 6.22 -19.38
CA LYS A 40 -1.51 6.74 -18.06
C LYS A 40 -0.84 5.60 -17.29
N MET A 41 0.36 5.84 -16.82
CA MET A 41 1.17 4.81 -16.18
C MET A 41 1.78 5.29 -14.88
N LYS A 42 1.99 4.34 -13.99
CA LYS A 42 2.60 4.59 -12.68
C LYS A 42 3.92 3.87 -12.59
N ASN A 43 4.96 4.58 -12.17
CA ASN A 43 6.21 3.94 -11.79
C ASN A 43 5.97 3.21 -10.47
N VAL A 44 6.08 1.87 -10.46
CA VAL A 44 5.73 1.06 -9.29
C VAL A 44 6.67 1.27 -8.12
N ILE A 45 7.90 1.74 -8.38
CA ILE A 45 8.91 1.97 -7.35
C ILE A 45 8.78 3.38 -6.76
N THR A 46 8.66 4.41 -7.60
CA THR A 46 8.59 5.81 -7.14
C THR A 46 7.18 6.31 -6.87
N GLY A 47 6.17 5.64 -7.44
CA GLY A 47 4.78 6.07 -7.35
C GLY A 47 4.40 7.20 -8.32
N ALA A 48 5.35 7.72 -9.09
CA ALA A 48 5.08 8.81 -10.03
C ALA A 48 4.17 8.35 -11.16
N VAL A 49 3.15 9.19 -11.46
CA VAL A 49 2.19 8.92 -12.53
C VAL A 49 2.48 9.85 -13.69
N THR A 50 2.61 9.30 -14.88
CA THR A 50 2.84 10.05 -16.12
C THR A 50 1.88 9.58 -17.21
N GLU A 51 1.66 10.44 -18.20
CA GLU A 51 0.83 10.12 -19.37
C GLU A 51 1.67 10.27 -20.63
N THR A 52 1.65 9.24 -21.47
CA THR A 52 2.41 9.21 -22.72
C THR A 52 1.59 8.50 -23.79
N SER A 53 1.68 8.99 -25.03
CA SER A 53 1.07 8.34 -26.17
C SER A 53 2.09 7.47 -26.89
N PHE A 54 1.73 6.23 -27.16
CA PHE A 54 2.59 5.26 -27.83
C PHE A 54 2.01 4.84 -29.16
N ASN A 55 2.87 4.49 -30.10
CA ASN A 55 2.46 3.77 -31.30
C ASN A 55 1.94 2.39 -30.84
N PRO A 56 0.79 1.91 -31.38
CA PRO A 56 0.25 0.61 -30.96
C PRO A 56 1.21 -0.56 -31.16
N THR A 57 2.17 -0.43 -32.07
CA THR A 57 3.18 -1.46 -32.35
C THR A 57 4.45 -1.31 -31.51
N ALA A 58 4.54 -0.27 -30.69
CA ALA A 58 5.71 -0.08 -29.79
C ALA A 58 5.82 -1.28 -28.86
N LYS A 59 7.05 -1.82 -28.75
CA LYS A 59 7.33 -3.04 -27.99
C LYS A 59 8.00 -2.73 -26.67
N PHE A 60 7.59 -3.45 -25.62
CA PHE A 60 8.15 -3.34 -24.29
C PHE A 60 8.39 -4.73 -23.72
N GLU A 61 9.41 -4.85 -22.87
CA GLU A 61 9.59 -6.06 -22.08
C GLU A 61 8.53 -6.13 -20.99
N SER A 62 7.91 -7.29 -20.84
CA SER A 62 6.98 -7.54 -19.73
C SER A 62 7.76 -7.55 -18.43
N ALA A 63 7.21 -6.93 -17.39
CA ALA A 63 7.79 -6.96 -16.04
C ALA A 63 6.92 -7.82 -15.13
N THR A 64 7.53 -8.81 -14.48
CA THR A 64 6.84 -9.66 -13.51
C THR A 64 7.20 -9.20 -12.11
N ILE A 65 6.18 -8.82 -11.34
CA ILE A 65 6.34 -8.46 -9.94
C ILE A 65 6.05 -9.67 -9.09
N ASP A 66 7.01 -10.04 -8.24
CA ASP A 66 6.85 -11.12 -7.29
C ASP A 66 6.20 -10.58 -6.02
N ARG A 67 5.17 -11.27 -5.56
CA ARG A 67 4.49 -10.93 -4.30
C ARG A 67 4.55 -12.13 -3.38
N LYS A 68 4.98 -11.90 -2.15
CA LYS A 68 5.07 -12.94 -1.15
C LYS A 68 4.58 -12.43 0.20
N THR A 69 3.79 -13.24 0.89
CA THR A 69 3.34 -12.93 2.23
C THR A 69 4.44 -13.32 3.22
N MET A 70 4.87 -12.37 4.04
CA MET A 70 5.87 -12.57 5.09
C MET A 70 5.39 -11.96 6.40
N GLU A 71 5.89 -12.49 7.50
CA GLU A 71 5.52 -12.06 8.84
C GLU A 71 6.52 -11.03 9.35
N TYR A 72 6.04 -9.87 9.80
CA TYR A 72 6.90 -8.87 10.40
C TYR A 72 7.45 -9.39 11.73
N SER A 73 8.77 -9.34 11.89
CA SER A 73 9.45 -9.82 13.09
C SER A 73 9.86 -8.67 14.01
N TYR A 74 10.80 -7.84 13.60
CA TYR A 74 11.28 -6.72 14.40
C TYR A 74 12.03 -5.71 13.53
N ASN A 75 12.41 -4.56 14.12
CA ASN A 75 13.33 -3.61 13.51
C ASN A 75 14.48 -3.33 14.47
N ASP A 76 15.64 -2.97 13.90
CA ASP A 76 16.83 -2.65 14.69
C ASP A 76 17.15 -1.14 14.69
N GLY A 77 16.21 -0.32 14.23
CA GLY A 77 16.37 1.11 14.06
C GLY A 77 16.80 1.53 12.66
N ASN A 78 17.32 0.61 11.86
CA ASN A 78 17.74 0.86 10.48
C ASN A 78 17.00 0.01 9.47
N LEU A 79 16.87 -1.29 9.75
CA LEU A 79 16.22 -2.25 8.87
C LEU A 79 15.04 -2.90 9.57
N TYR A 80 14.06 -3.30 8.77
CA TYR A 80 12.87 -4.01 9.21
C TYR A 80 12.97 -5.44 8.73
N TYR A 81 12.83 -6.40 9.66
CA TYR A 81 13.04 -7.81 9.39
C TYR A 81 11.71 -8.54 9.26
N PHE A 82 11.56 -9.23 8.15
CA PHE A 82 10.37 -10.03 7.84
C PHE A 82 10.77 -11.48 7.69
N MET A 83 10.01 -12.38 8.29
CA MET A 83 10.28 -13.80 8.24
C MET A 83 9.53 -14.44 7.09
N ASP A 84 10.25 -15.19 6.25
CA ASP A 84 9.67 -16.02 5.22
C ASP A 84 9.01 -17.23 5.87
N PRO A 85 7.70 -17.47 5.69
CA PRO A 85 7.01 -18.58 6.35
C PRO A 85 7.44 -19.96 5.84
N GLU A 86 8.05 -20.05 4.67
CA GLU A 86 8.50 -21.29 4.10
C GLU A 86 9.91 -21.68 4.55
N THR A 87 10.83 -20.71 4.56
CA THR A 87 12.24 -20.93 4.86
C THR A 87 12.63 -20.55 6.28
N TYR A 88 11.79 -19.78 6.97
CA TYR A 88 12.05 -19.18 8.29
C TYR A 88 13.25 -18.21 8.29
N GLU A 89 13.70 -17.79 7.12
CA GLU A 89 14.74 -16.78 7.00
C GLU A 89 14.21 -15.39 7.30
N LEU A 90 15.01 -14.59 7.99
CA LEU A 90 14.73 -13.18 8.23
C LEU A 90 15.33 -12.37 7.09
N ILE A 91 14.48 -11.60 6.42
CA ILE A 91 14.87 -10.79 5.27
C ILE A 91 14.86 -9.32 5.71
N PRO A 92 16.03 -8.62 5.60
CA PRO A 92 16.08 -7.20 5.94
C PRO A 92 15.46 -6.36 4.82
N ILE A 93 14.61 -5.43 5.21
CA ILE A 93 13.93 -4.54 4.27
C ILE A 93 14.17 -3.10 4.72
N ASP A 94 14.56 -2.25 3.77
CA ASP A 94 14.80 -0.84 4.01
C ASP A 94 13.49 -0.09 4.27
N GLU A 95 13.57 0.92 5.13
CA GLU A 95 12.43 1.78 5.46
C GLU A 95 11.76 2.39 4.23
N SER A 96 12.52 2.66 3.16
CA SER A 96 11.99 3.23 1.93
C SER A 96 10.95 2.35 1.22
N ALA A 97 10.95 1.04 1.49
CA ALA A 97 9.96 0.11 0.95
C ALA A 97 8.66 0.09 1.77
N LEU A 98 8.68 0.67 2.96
CA LEU A 98 7.52 0.75 3.84
C LEU A 98 6.68 1.98 3.48
N GLY A 99 5.38 1.80 3.37
CA GLY A 99 4.47 2.93 3.18
C GLY A 99 4.07 3.55 4.52
N SER A 100 3.36 4.67 4.47
CA SER A 100 2.81 5.33 5.66
C SER A 100 1.89 4.41 6.47
N ASN A 101 1.32 3.41 5.81
CA ASN A 101 0.40 2.45 6.44
C ASN A 101 1.11 1.46 7.35
N PHE A 102 2.43 1.35 7.27
CA PHE A 102 3.21 0.46 8.13
C PHE A 102 3.09 0.83 9.61
N ARG A 103 2.74 2.06 9.94
CA ARG A 103 2.51 2.51 11.31
C ARG A 103 1.46 1.69 12.08
N PHE A 104 0.63 0.92 11.36
CA PHE A 104 -0.39 0.04 11.95
C PHE A 104 0.07 -1.40 12.13
N VAL A 105 1.28 -1.73 11.72
CA VAL A 105 1.79 -3.10 11.76
C VAL A 105 2.52 -3.34 13.08
N LYS A 106 2.14 -4.40 13.76
CA LYS A 106 2.86 -4.89 14.94
C LYS A 106 3.53 -6.22 14.62
N GLU A 107 4.39 -6.66 15.53
CA GLU A 107 5.09 -7.94 15.39
C GLU A 107 4.10 -9.09 15.15
N ASN A 108 4.50 -10.02 14.32
CA ASN A 108 3.76 -11.22 13.91
C ASN A 108 2.59 -10.97 12.96
N MET A 109 2.40 -9.74 12.48
CA MET A 109 1.44 -9.48 11.42
C MET A 109 1.99 -9.86 10.06
N GLU A 110 1.14 -10.43 9.22
CA GLU A 110 1.49 -10.80 7.85
C GLU A 110 1.34 -9.60 6.92
N CYS A 111 2.39 -9.34 6.13
CA CYS A 111 2.40 -8.29 5.12
C CYS A 111 2.70 -8.91 3.76
N VAL A 112 2.19 -8.28 2.70
CA VAL A 112 2.51 -8.66 1.32
C VAL A 112 3.71 -7.86 0.86
N ILE A 113 4.77 -8.56 0.48
CA ILE A 113 6.03 -7.98 0.05
C ILE A 113 6.15 -8.10 -1.46
N SER A 114 6.26 -6.97 -2.14
CA SER A 114 6.40 -6.91 -3.59
C SER A 114 7.87 -6.65 -3.95
N SER A 115 8.38 -7.44 -4.88
CA SER A 115 9.76 -7.32 -5.35
C SER A 115 9.83 -7.45 -6.87
N TYR A 116 10.89 -6.89 -7.42
CA TYR A 116 11.21 -6.99 -8.84
C TYR A 116 12.68 -7.34 -8.99
N LYS A 117 12.95 -8.46 -9.66
CA LYS A 117 14.31 -9.00 -9.82
C LYS A 117 15.07 -9.09 -8.49
N GLY A 118 14.39 -9.58 -7.46
CA GLY A 118 14.97 -9.78 -6.14
C GLY A 118 15.06 -8.54 -5.26
N LYS A 119 14.67 -7.36 -5.77
CA LYS A 119 14.70 -6.11 -5.00
C LYS A 119 13.31 -5.79 -4.49
N VAL A 120 13.16 -5.72 -3.18
CA VAL A 120 11.90 -5.33 -2.54
C VAL A 120 11.68 -3.83 -2.72
N PHE A 121 10.49 -3.44 -3.14
CA PHE A 121 10.13 -2.04 -3.32
C PHE A 121 8.86 -1.63 -2.59
N LEU A 122 8.05 -2.58 -2.12
CA LEU A 122 6.80 -2.26 -1.45
C LEU A 122 6.45 -3.32 -0.41
N VAL A 123 6.05 -2.86 0.77
CA VAL A 123 5.48 -3.69 1.84
C VAL A 123 4.06 -3.21 2.09
N GLU A 124 3.09 -4.08 1.90
CA GLU A 124 1.67 -3.76 2.12
C GLU A 124 1.17 -4.46 3.38
N PRO A 125 0.72 -3.71 4.39
CA PRO A 125 0.14 -4.31 5.58
C PRO A 125 -1.22 -4.93 5.28
N PRO A 126 -1.76 -5.75 6.20
CA PRO A 126 -3.14 -6.23 6.07
C PRO A 126 -4.09 -5.04 5.93
N THR A 127 -5.13 -5.19 5.12
CA THR A 127 -6.11 -4.12 4.90
C THR A 127 -6.80 -3.72 6.20
N PHE A 128 -7.12 -4.70 7.04
CA PHE A 128 -7.79 -4.49 8.32
C PHE A 128 -6.93 -5.07 9.44
N VAL A 129 -6.76 -4.28 10.49
CA VAL A 129 -6.01 -4.73 11.68
C VAL A 129 -6.83 -4.43 12.93
N GLU A 130 -6.60 -5.22 13.97
CA GLU A 130 -7.17 -4.99 15.29
C GLU A 130 -6.05 -4.54 16.22
N LEU A 131 -6.21 -3.34 16.79
CA LEU A 131 -5.20 -2.75 17.66
C LEU A 131 -5.85 -2.23 18.94
N GLU A 132 -5.11 -2.30 20.04
CA GLU A 132 -5.52 -1.75 21.32
C GLU A 132 -5.25 -0.25 21.36
N VAL A 133 -6.21 0.51 21.89
CA VAL A 133 -6.04 1.93 22.17
C VAL A 133 -5.28 2.05 23.49
N THR A 134 -4.12 2.69 23.46
CA THR A 134 -3.27 2.86 24.64
C THR A 134 -3.49 4.19 25.34
N ASP A 135 -3.89 5.21 24.59
CA ASP A 135 -4.15 6.55 25.13
C ASP A 135 -5.18 7.28 24.29
N THR A 136 -6.04 8.04 24.93
CA THR A 136 -7.01 8.89 24.27
C THR A 136 -7.53 9.95 25.22
N ASP A 137 -8.01 11.06 24.67
CA ASP A 137 -8.61 12.12 25.47
C ASP A 137 -9.96 11.67 26.02
N PRO A 138 -10.40 12.18 27.17
CA PRO A 138 -11.73 11.95 27.67
C PRO A 138 -12.78 12.47 26.69
N GLY A 139 -13.82 11.67 26.41
CA GLY A 139 -14.99 12.15 25.69
C GLY A 139 -15.87 12.98 26.60
N PHE A 140 -16.17 14.23 26.20
CA PHE A 140 -17.01 15.09 27.02
C PHE A 140 -18.49 14.91 26.68
N ALA A 141 -19.30 14.73 27.70
CA ALA A 141 -20.74 14.48 27.58
C ALA A 141 -21.57 15.67 27.07
N GLY A 142 -20.98 16.82 26.85
CA GLY A 142 -21.66 18.00 26.31
C GLY A 142 -21.46 18.25 24.84
N ASN A 143 -20.75 17.37 24.15
CA ASN A 143 -20.50 17.55 22.73
C ASN A 143 -21.64 16.95 21.92
N THR A 144 -22.46 17.82 21.30
CA THR A 144 -23.69 17.43 20.61
C THR A 144 -23.48 17.13 19.12
N ALA A 145 -22.26 17.22 18.60
CA ALA A 145 -21.98 16.90 17.20
C ALA A 145 -22.14 15.40 16.93
N THR A 146 -22.96 15.05 15.95
CA THR A 146 -23.33 13.67 15.64
C THR A 146 -22.17 12.80 15.12
N ASN A 147 -21.07 13.37 14.73
CA ASN A 147 -19.89 12.66 14.24
C ASN A 147 -18.61 13.13 14.92
N ALA A 148 -18.74 13.52 16.20
CA ALA A 148 -17.58 13.98 16.97
C ALA A 148 -16.56 12.86 17.16
N THR A 149 -15.30 13.18 16.93
CA THR A 149 -14.18 12.28 17.10
C THR A 149 -13.13 12.91 18.00
N LYS A 150 -12.24 12.08 18.50
CA LYS A 150 -11.10 12.50 19.30
C LYS A 150 -9.85 11.72 18.88
N PRO A 151 -8.65 12.29 19.09
CA PRO A 151 -7.43 11.55 18.79
C PRO A 151 -7.23 10.39 19.76
N ALA A 152 -6.70 9.29 19.24
CA ALA A 152 -6.34 8.13 20.04
C ALA A 152 -4.98 7.61 19.57
N THR A 153 -4.16 7.17 20.52
CA THR A 153 -2.89 6.51 20.25
C THR A 153 -3.08 5.02 20.36
N LEU A 154 -2.61 4.29 19.36
CA LEU A 154 -2.70 2.83 19.31
C LEU A 154 -1.43 2.17 19.84
N GLU A 155 -1.52 0.87 20.11
CA GLU A 155 -0.38 0.10 20.66
C GLU A 155 0.89 0.15 19.78
N THR A 156 0.73 0.42 18.47
CA THR A 156 1.85 0.59 17.54
C THR A 156 2.47 1.98 17.57
N GLY A 157 1.90 2.90 18.34
CA GLY A 157 2.30 4.31 18.34
C GLY A 157 1.59 5.17 17.32
N ALA A 158 0.78 4.57 16.44
CA ALA A 158 0.01 5.32 15.46
C ALA A 158 -1.11 6.10 16.13
N GLU A 159 -1.37 7.30 15.61
CA GLU A 159 -2.45 8.16 16.08
C GLU A 159 -3.54 8.24 15.01
N ILE A 160 -4.79 8.00 15.42
CA ILE A 160 -5.97 8.11 14.54
C ILE A 160 -7.11 8.79 15.30
N LYS A 161 -8.15 9.13 14.56
CA LYS A 161 -9.38 9.67 15.16
C LYS A 161 -10.37 8.55 15.43
N VAL A 162 -10.96 8.57 16.61
CA VAL A 162 -11.94 7.56 17.06
C VAL A 162 -13.19 8.26 17.60
N PRO A 163 -14.34 7.55 17.67
CA PRO A 163 -15.53 8.08 18.34
C PRO A 163 -15.27 8.42 19.80
N LEU A 164 -16.06 9.34 20.37
CA LEU A 164 -15.87 9.82 21.73
C LEU A 164 -16.00 8.73 22.80
N PHE A 165 -16.75 7.65 22.51
CA PHE A 165 -16.96 6.56 23.49
C PHE A 165 -15.78 5.61 23.64
N ILE A 166 -14.77 5.71 22.78
CA ILE A 166 -13.57 4.85 22.88
C ILE A 166 -12.72 5.28 24.06
N THR A 167 -12.28 4.28 24.84
CA THR A 167 -11.44 4.48 26.04
C THR A 167 -10.15 3.67 25.92
N PRO A 168 -9.09 4.02 26.68
CA PRO A 168 -7.87 3.21 26.73
C PRO A 168 -8.21 1.77 27.16
N GLY A 169 -7.59 0.80 26.48
CA GLY A 169 -7.87 -0.62 26.68
C GLY A 169 -8.86 -1.20 25.67
N ASP A 170 -9.60 -0.35 24.97
CA ASP A 170 -10.50 -0.83 23.92
C ASP A 170 -9.69 -1.33 22.73
N ARG A 171 -10.13 -2.44 22.16
CA ARG A 171 -9.57 -2.98 20.94
C ARG A 171 -10.44 -2.55 19.78
N ILE A 172 -9.81 -1.96 18.77
CA ILE A 172 -10.53 -1.40 17.62
C ILE A 172 -10.03 -1.99 16.32
N ARG A 173 -10.90 -2.00 15.32
CA ARG A 173 -10.57 -2.40 13.97
C ARG A 173 -10.31 -1.16 13.13
N VAL A 174 -9.19 -1.19 12.40
CA VAL A 174 -8.70 -0.05 11.61
C VAL A 174 -8.54 -0.48 10.15
N ASP A 175 -8.98 0.37 9.22
CA ASP A 175 -8.64 0.23 7.81
C ASP A 175 -7.28 0.90 7.58
N THR A 176 -6.25 0.11 7.32
CA THR A 176 -4.89 0.61 7.16
C THR A 176 -4.68 1.42 5.89
N ARG A 177 -5.53 1.24 4.88
CA ARG A 177 -5.42 1.96 3.60
C ARG A 177 -5.64 3.46 3.77
N VAL A 178 -6.53 3.83 4.66
CA VAL A 178 -6.92 5.22 4.91
C VAL A 178 -6.64 5.68 6.34
N GLY A 179 -6.27 4.75 7.24
CA GLY A 179 -5.98 5.06 8.64
C GLY A 179 -7.22 5.44 9.43
N GLU A 180 -8.36 4.80 9.16
CA GLU A 180 -9.62 5.14 9.79
C GLU A 180 -10.16 4.04 10.69
N TYR A 181 -10.79 4.47 11.78
CA TYR A 181 -11.55 3.60 12.67
C TYR A 181 -12.76 3.01 11.95
N LEU A 182 -12.99 1.73 12.11
CA LEU A 182 -14.17 1.04 11.56
C LEU A 182 -15.18 0.68 12.65
N GLU A 183 -14.72 -0.04 13.65
CA GLU A 183 -15.59 -0.54 14.73
C GLU A 183 -14.76 -0.98 15.94
N ARG A 184 -15.44 -1.16 17.08
CA ARG A 184 -14.80 -1.84 18.21
C ARG A 184 -14.73 -3.32 17.90
N ALA A 185 -13.57 -3.91 18.10
CA ALA A 185 -13.40 -5.34 17.94
C ALA A 185 -14.15 -6.04 19.09
N LYS A 186 -14.84 -7.10 18.75
CA LYS A 186 -15.49 -7.94 19.76
C LYS A 186 -14.39 -8.79 20.40
N GLY A 187 -14.20 -8.58 21.68
CA GLY A 187 -13.28 -9.37 22.48
C GLY A 187 -13.74 -10.80 22.72
#